data_039be64a2699604af06cbc1bb7c0599d
#
_entry.id   039be64a2699604af06cbc1bb7c0599d
#
_cell.length_a   1.000
_cell.length_b   1.000
_cell.length_c   1.000
_cell.angle_alpha   90.00
_cell.angle_beta   90.00
_cell.angle_gamma   90.00
#
_symmetry.space_group_name_H-M   'P 1'
#
loop_
_entity.id
_entity.type
_entity.pdbx_description
1 polymer ?
#
loop_
_entity_poly.entity_id
_entity_poly.type
_entity_poly.pdbx_seq_one_letter_code
_entity_poly.pdbx_strand_id
1 'polypeptide(L)'
;MQRLAGAIDAFVDLVGRATAWLTLGLALVMGANVLLRYGFSVGSIWMQEFEWHLLVPICVFGMCYALLHGEHVRVDVAFQYFSERNKRRVNVATAILGMALSAIVIKLSLPYVYQSWSINEGTANPGGIEHRYIVKGLIPLGFALYFLQSLSETIKSCFAFRSARDVA
;
A
#
# COMPACT_ATOMS: atom_id res chain seq x y z
N MET A 1 6.81 -12.50 -20.33
CA MET A 1 6.86 -11.28 -19.52
C MET A 1 5.49 -10.61 -19.38
N GLN A 2 4.71 -10.40 -20.45
CA GLN A 2 3.33 -9.84 -20.32
C GLN A 2 2.39 -10.70 -19.46
N ARG A 3 2.48 -12.03 -19.52
CA ARG A 3 1.68 -12.92 -18.66
C ARG A 3 2.04 -12.76 -17.17
N LEU A 4 3.32 -12.53 -16.86
CA LEU A 4 3.77 -12.27 -15.49
C LEU A 4 3.22 -10.94 -14.96
N ALA A 5 3.32 -9.87 -15.76
CA ALA A 5 2.74 -8.57 -15.39
C ALA A 5 1.23 -8.69 -15.15
N GLY A 6 0.50 -9.39 -16.03
CA GLY A 6 -0.94 -9.62 -15.84
C GLY A 6 -1.29 -10.43 -14.59
N ALA A 7 -0.46 -11.39 -14.19
CA ALA A 7 -0.67 -12.16 -12.96
C ALA A 7 -0.43 -11.29 -11.70
N ILE A 8 0.60 -10.44 -11.73
CA ILE A 8 0.85 -9.48 -10.65
C ILE A 8 -0.31 -8.49 -10.52
N ASP A 9 -0.76 -7.93 -11.65
CA ASP A 9 -1.88 -6.99 -11.68
C ASP A 9 -3.16 -7.61 -11.12
N ALA A 10 -3.49 -8.85 -11.50
CA ALA A 10 -4.67 -9.56 -10.99
C ALA A 10 -4.57 -9.82 -9.47
N PHE A 11 -3.38 -10.14 -8.98
CA PHE A 11 -3.16 -10.34 -7.54
C PHE A 11 -3.29 -9.04 -6.75
N VAL A 12 -2.70 -7.94 -7.25
CA VAL A 12 -2.82 -6.60 -6.63
C VAL A 12 -4.27 -6.11 -6.66
N ASP A 13 -5.00 -6.34 -7.76
CA ASP A 13 -6.43 -5.98 -7.86
C ASP A 13 -7.27 -6.74 -6.82
N LEU A 14 -7.04 -8.05 -6.65
CA LEU A 14 -7.72 -8.85 -5.64
C LEU A 14 -7.47 -8.33 -4.22
N VAL A 15 -6.19 -8.07 -3.87
CA VAL A 15 -5.81 -7.53 -2.56
C VAL A 15 -6.42 -6.14 -2.35
N GLY A 16 -6.40 -5.28 -3.37
CA GLY A 16 -6.98 -3.94 -3.33
C GLY A 16 -8.48 -3.94 -3.09
N ARG A 17 -9.23 -4.81 -3.78
CA ARG A 17 -10.68 -4.98 -3.55
C ARG A 17 -10.98 -5.49 -2.15
N ALA A 18 -10.20 -6.45 -1.65
CA ALA A 18 -10.35 -6.92 -0.26
C ALA A 18 -10.08 -5.77 0.73
N THR A 19 -9.08 -4.95 0.47
CA THR A 19 -8.73 -3.78 1.28
C THR A 19 -9.84 -2.71 1.28
N ALA A 20 -10.57 -2.54 0.18
CA ALA A 20 -11.71 -1.62 0.13
C ALA A 20 -12.80 -1.98 1.16
N TRP A 21 -13.05 -3.27 1.42
CA TRP A 21 -13.97 -3.70 2.47
C TRP A 21 -13.47 -3.38 3.88
N LEU A 22 -12.15 -3.34 4.10
CA LEU A 22 -11.57 -2.90 5.37
C LEU A 22 -11.87 -1.42 5.64
N THR A 23 -11.96 -0.58 4.61
CA THR A 23 -12.34 0.82 4.74
C THR A 23 -13.77 0.98 5.27
N LEU A 24 -14.70 0.16 4.76
CA LEU A 24 -16.06 0.10 5.31
C LEU A 24 -16.04 -0.38 6.76
N GLY A 25 -15.27 -1.44 7.05
CA GLY A 25 -15.09 -1.94 8.42
C GLY A 25 -14.55 -0.86 9.36
N LEU A 26 -13.54 -0.10 8.93
CA LEU A 26 -12.98 1.01 9.70
C LEU A 26 -14.04 2.08 9.98
N ALA A 27 -14.81 2.48 8.96
CA ALA A 27 -15.87 3.48 9.14
C ALA A 27 -16.94 3.02 10.15
N LEU A 28 -17.33 1.73 10.11
CA LEU A 28 -18.29 1.16 11.06
C LEU A 28 -17.72 1.13 12.49
N VAL A 29 -16.46 0.72 12.66
CA VAL A 29 -15.80 0.67 13.98
C VAL A 29 -15.68 2.09 14.57
N MET A 30 -15.22 3.06 13.76
CA MET A 30 -15.13 4.46 14.19
C MET A 30 -16.50 5.02 14.56
N GLY A 31 -17.50 4.77 13.72
CA GLY A 31 -18.89 5.21 14.01
C GLY A 31 -19.43 4.59 15.30
N ALA A 32 -19.23 3.30 15.50
CA ALA A 32 -19.63 2.61 16.74
C ALA A 32 -18.89 3.18 17.97
N ASN A 33 -17.56 3.40 17.87
CA ASN A 33 -16.76 3.97 18.96
C ASN A 33 -17.24 5.38 19.34
N VAL A 34 -17.55 6.21 18.36
CA VAL A 34 -18.11 7.56 18.59
C VAL A 34 -19.48 7.48 19.27
N LEU A 35 -20.38 6.62 18.80
CA LEU A 35 -21.72 6.45 19.38
C LEU A 35 -21.65 5.95 20.84
N LEU A 36 -20.79 4.96 21.12
CA LEU A 36 -20.59 4.45 22.47
C LEU A 36 -20.01 5.52 23.40
N ARG A 37 -19.08 6.30 22.92
CA ARG A 37 -18.41 7.34 23.71
C ARG A 37 -19.36 8.49 24.07
N TYR A 38 -20.13 8.99 23.11
CA TYR A 38 -20.99 10.16 23.32
C TYR A 38 -22.39 9.79 23.74
N GLY A 39 -22.94 8.65 23.30
CA GLY A 39 -24.27 8.20 23.67
C GLY A 39 -24.35 7.49 25.01
N PHE A 40 -23.32 6.71 25.36
CA PHE A 40 -23.33 5.86 26.55
C PHE A 40 -22.17 6.17 27.51
N SER A 41 -21.32 7.16 27.23
CA SER A 41 -20.14 7.53 28.01
C SER A 41 -19.18 6.35 28.24
N VAL A 42 -19.15 5.37 27.31
CA VAL A 42 -18.27 4.20 27.32
C VAL A 42 -17.15 4.42 26.33
N GLY A 43 -15.92 4.52 26.82
CA GLY A 43 -14.70 4.57 25.99
C GLY A 43 -14.00 3.24 25.98
N SER A 44 -13.64 2.72 24.81
CA SER A 44 -12.85 1.49 24.66
C SER A 44 -11.49 1.78 24.00
N ILE A 45 -10.42 1.54 24.74
CA ILE A 45 -9.05 1.66 24.25
C ILE A 45 -8.83 0.62 23.15
N TRP A 46 -9.34 -0.59 23.33
CA TRP A 46 -9.26 -1.66 22.33
C TRP A 46 -9.86 -1.24 20.98
N MET A 47 -11.04 -0.58 20.97
CA MET A 47 -11.65 -0.11 19.72
C MET A 47 -10.79 0.96 19.03
N GLN A 48 -10.23 1.91 19.78
CA GLN A 48 -9.32 2.92 19.22
C GLN A 48 -8.07 2.29 18.61
N GLU A 49 -7.49 1.31 19.28
CA GLU A 49 -6.32 0.60 18.75
C GLU A 49 -6.68 -0.25 17.52
N PHE A 50 -7.87 -0.85 17.52
CA PHE A 50 -8.35 -1.62 16.35
C PHE A 50 -8.53 -0.75 15.11
N GLU A 51 -8.96 0.51 15.27
CA GLU A 51 -8.99 1.50 14.18
C GLU A 51 -7.62 1.66 13.52
N TRP A 52 -6.55 1.82 14.32
CA TRP A 52 -5.18 1.90 13.81
C TRP A 52 -4.74 0.62 13.10
N HIS A 53 -5.15 -0.53 13.62
CA HIS A 53 -4.84 -1.83 13.02
C HIS A 53 -5.51 -2.02 11.65
N LEU A 54 -6.71 -1.49 11.46
CA LEU A 54 -7.39 -1.48 10.17
C LEU A 54 -6.80 -0.44 9.20
N LEU A 55 -6.35 0.70 9.71
CA LEU A 55 -5.80 1.78 8.90
C LEU A 55 -4.50 1.36 8.19
N VAL A 56 -3.63 0.60 8.86
CA VAL A 56 -2.33 0.19 8.30
C VAL A 56 -2.48 -0.61 7.00
N PRO A 57 -3.24 -1.73 6.94
CA PRO A 57 -3.42 -2.46 5.69
C PRO A 57 -4.14 -1.62 4.61
N ILE A 58 -5.07 -0.75 4.99
CA ILE A 58 -5.73 0.16 4.05
C ILE A 58 -4.69 1.06 3.37
N CYS A 59 -3.76 1.63 4.14
CA CYS A 59 -2.72 2.49 3.58
C CYS A 59 -1.74 1.72 2.70
N VAL A 60 -1.16 0.62 3.19
CA VAL A 60 -0.06 -0.05 2.48
C VAL A 60 -0.54 -0.85 1.27
N PHE A 61 -1.71 -1.49 1.32
CA PHE A 61 -2.26 -2.22 0.18
C PHE A 61 -3.04 -1.30 -0.76
N GLY A 62 -3.72 -0.29 -0.22
CA GLY A 62 -4.39 0.73 -1.02
C GLY A 62 -3.42 1.52 -1.91
N MET A 63 -2.20 1.80 -1.43
CA MET A 63 -1.14 2.41 -2.24
C MET A 63 -0.77 1.55 -3.46
N CYS A 64 -0.72 0.22 -3.30
CA CYS A 64 -0.45 -0.71 -4.40
C CYS A 64 -1.58 -0.71 -5.43
N TYR A 65 -2.83 -0.69 -4.95
CA TYR A 65 -4.02 -0.62 -5.78
C TYR A 65 -4.10 0.70 -6.56
N ALA A 66 -3.78 1.83 -5.93
CA ALA A 66 -3.70 3.12 -6.59
C ALA A 66 -2.62 3.15 -7.69
N LEU A 67 -1.47 2.48 -7.46
CA LEU A 67 -0.44 2.35 -8.48
C LEU A 67 -0.94 1.57 -9.70
N LEU A 68 -1.64 0.46 -9.48
CA LEU A 68 -2.20 -0.39 -10.54
C LEU A 68 -3.16 0.40 -11.44
N HIS A 69 -4.03 1.23 -10.86
CA HIS A 69 -5.03 2.01 -11.59
C HIS A 69 -4.53 3.37 -12.10
N GLY A 70 -3.25 3.69 -11.87
CA GLY A 70 -2.67 4.95 -12.32
C GLY A 70 -3.11 6.18 -11.53
N GLU A 71 -3.78 5.98 -10.39
CA GLU A 71 -4.29 7.02 -9.47
C GLU A 71 -3.21 7.56 -8.51
N HIS A 72 -1.95 7.34 -8.83
CA HIS A 72 -0.86 7.95 -8.08
C HIS A 72 -0.87 9.46 -8.25
N VAL A 73 -0.66 10.17 -7.12
CA VAL A 73 -0.52 11.62 -7.12
C VAL A 73 0.59 12.04 -8.09
N ARG A 74 0.20 12.64 -9.20
CA ARG A 74 1.08 13.22 -10.21
C ARG A 74 0.87 14.73 -10.24
N VAL A 75 1.91 15.45 -10.58
CA VAL A 75 1.76 16.89 -10.87
C VAL A 75 1.19 17.01 -12.28
N ASP A 76 -0.12 16.79 -12.43
CA ASP A 76 -0.81 16.71 -13.73
C ASP A 76 -0.61 17.97 -14.56
N VAL A 77 -0.53 19.13 -13.90
CA VAL A 77 -0.25 20.41 -14.54
C VAL A 77 1.07 20.39 -15.31
N ALA A 78 2.13 19.78 -14.78
CA ALA A 78 3.39 19.64 -15.48
C ALA A 78 3.37 18.47 -16.48
N PHE A 79 2.72 17.37 -16.11
CA PHE A 79 2.69 16.15 -16.90
C PHE A 79 1.91 16.30 -18.21
N GLN A 80 0.86 17.12 -18.26
CA GLN A 80 0.07 17.37 -19.48
C GLN A 80 0.87 18.06 -20.59
N TYR A 81 1.90 18.85 -20.24
CA TYR A 81 2.76 19.53 -21.22
C TYR A 81 3.89 18.63 -21.76
N PHE A 82 4.07 17.43 -21.22
CA PHE A 82 5.10 16.52 -21.70
C PHE A 82 4.69 15.83 -23.00
N SER A 83 5.66 15.69 -23.92
CA SER A 83 5.49 14.83 -25.08
C SER A 83 5.27 13.37 -24.64
N GLU A 84 4.58 12.57 -25.44
CA GLU A 84 4.31 11.14 -25.14
C GLU A 84 5.61 10.36 -24.85
N ARG A 85 6.69 10.71 -25.50
CA ARG A 85 8.00 10.12 -25.24
C ARG A 85 8.53 10.47 -23.85
N ASN A 86 8.35 11.70 -23.39
CA ASN A 86 8.77 12.13 -22.05
C ASN A 86 7.87 11.56 -20.96
N LYS A 87 6.56 11.48 -21.17
CA LYS A 87 5.62 10.83 -20.27
C LYS A 87 6.04 9.37 -20.00
N ARG A 88 6.40 8.63 -21.06
CA ARG A 88 6.88 7.24 -20.92
C ARG A 88 8.18 7.16 -20.12
N ARG A 89 9.15 8.06 -20.37
CA ARG A 89 10.41 8.12 -19.61
C ARG A 89 10.18 8.37 -18.13
N VAL A 90 9.30 9.32 -17.81
CA VAL A 90 8.92 9.62 -16.42
C VAL A 90 8.27 8.42 -15.77
N ASN A 91 7.35 7.73 -16.45
CA ASN A 91 6.69 6.52 -15.92
C ASN A 91 7.70 5.40 -15.60
N VAL A 92 8.68 5.17 -16.49
CA VAL A 92 9.74 4.18 -16.24
C VAL A 92 10.61 4.61 -15.05
N ALA A 93 11.02 5.88 -15.01
CA ALA A 93 11.86 6.41 -13.93
C ALA A 93 11.14 6.31 -12.56
N THR A 94 9.86 6.69 -12.50
CA THR A 94 9.05 6.58 -11.28
C THR A 94 8.86 5.13 -10.84
N ALA A 95 8.65 4.20 -11.76
CA ALA A 95 8.53 2.79 -11.43
C ALA A 95 9.84 2.22 -10.87
N ILE A 96 11.00 2.57 -11.45
CA ILE A 96 12.32 2.16 -10.95
C ILE A 96 12.59 2.77 -9.57
N LEU A 97 12.29 4.05 -9.37
CA LEU A 97 12.41 4.70 -8.06
C LEU A 97 11.50 4.06 -7.01
N GLY A 98 10.28 3.72 -7.41
CA GLY A 98 9.33 2.99 -6.55
C GLY A 98 9.87 1.63 -6.11
N MET A 99 10.48 0.87 -7.04
CA MET A 99 11.15 -0.40 -6.71
C MET A 99 12.32 -0.20 -5.74
N ALA A 100 13.18 0.78 -5.99
CA ALA A 100 14.32 1.06 -5.13
C ALA A 100 13.88 1.47 -3.73
N LEU A 101 12.90 2.38 -3.62
CA LEU A 101 12.32 2.79 -2.35
C LEU A 101 11.71 1.60 -1.61
N SER A 102 10.93 0.77 -2.28
CA SER A 102 10.33 -0.42 -1.68
C SER A 102 11.37 -1.37 -1.10
N ALA A 103 12.45 -1.63 -1.85
CA ALA A 103 13.54 -2.49 -1.39
C ALA A 103 14.22 -1.93 -0.13
N ILE A 104 14.43 -0.61 -0.08
CA ILE A 104 14.98 0.07 1.10
C ILE A 104 14.03 -0.07 2.30
N VAL A 105 12.73 0.20 2.11
CA VAL A 105 11.75 0.11 3.21
C VAL A 105 11.61 -1.32 3.70
N ILE A 106 11.58 -2.32 2.83
CA ILE A 106 11.57 -3.73 3.23
C ILE A 106 12.79 -4.04 4.09
N LYS A 107 14.00 -3.67 3.64
CA LYS A 107 15.24 -3.92 4.37
C LYS A 107 15.23 -3.26 5.76
N LEU A 108 14.75 -2.05 5.87
CA LEU A 108 14.72 -1.30 7.15
C LEU A 108 13.59 -1.75 8.07
N SER A 109 12.47 -2.23 7.54
CA SER A 109 11.33 -2.68 8.33
C SER A 109 11.50 -4.08 8.92
N LEU A 110 12.28 -4.97 8.30
CA LEU A 110 12.49 -6.32 8.81
C LEU A 110 13.10 -6.36 10.22
N PRO A 111 14.20 -5.64 10.53
CA PRO A 111 14.73 -5.59 11.90
C PRO A 111 13.73 -5.01 12.90
N TYR A 112 12.95 -4.01 12.48
CA TYR A 112 11.92 -3.39 13.31
C TYR A 112 10.79 -4.37 13.68
N VAL A 113 10.34 -5.19 12.71
CA VAL A 113 9.36 -6.26 12.97
C VAL A 113 9.96 -7.34 13.87
N TYR A 114 11.20 -7.75 13.59
CA TYR A 114 11.91 -8.76 14.37
C TYR A 114 12.09 -8.33 15.84
N GLN A 115 12.49 -7.09 16.08
CA GLN A 115 12.60 -6.54 17.43
C GLN A 115 11.26 -6.58 18.15
N SER A 116 10.18 -6.11 17.50
CA SER A 116 8.84 -6.13 18.07
C SER A 116 8.36 -7.55 18.42
N TRP A 117 8.69 -8.53 17.57
CA TRP A 117 8.37 -9.92 17.79
C TRP A 117 9.19 -10.52 18.93
N SER A 118 10.51 -10.25 19.00
CA SER A 118 11.41 -10.82 20.00
C SER A 118 11.08 -10.41 21.44
N ILE A 119 10.53 -9.20 21.63
CA ILE A 119 10.10 -8.70 22.93
C ILE A 119 8.61 -8.92 23.20
N ASN A 120 7.90 -9.59 22.26
CA ASN A 120 6.45 -9.74 22.29
C ASN A 120 5.74 -8.40 22.59
N GLU A 121 6.06 -7.38 21.81
CA GLU A 121 5.65 -5.99 22.04
C GLU A 121 4.12 -5.88 22.13
N GLY A 122 3.64 -5.47 23.30
CA GLY A 122 2.25 -5.12 23.56
C GLY A 122 2.00 -3.62 23.51
N THR A 123 0.77 -3.23 23.77
CA THR A 123 0.42 -1.83 23.97
C THR A 123 0.81 -1.37 25.39
N ALA A 124 1.16 -0.08 25.52
CA ALA A 124 1.37 0.54 26.83
C ALA A 124 0.03 0.88 27.53
N ASN A 125 -1.08 0.83 26.80
CA ASN A 125 -2.40 1.20 27.30
C ASN A 125 -3.10 -0.02 27.93
N PRO A 126 -3.60 0.05 29.16
CA PRO A 126 -4.39 -1.02 29.77
C PRO A 126 -5.63 -1.35 28.95
N GLY A 127 -5.80 -2.63 28.56
CA GLY A 127 -6.93 -3.09 27.76
C GLY A 127 -6.82 -2.83 26.26
N GLY A 128 -5.63 -2.49 25.76
CA GLY A 128 -5.35 -2.38 24.33
C GLY A 128 -4.99 -3.73 23.69
N ILE A 129 -4.59 -3.69 22.41
CA ILE A 129 -4.30 -4.88 21.61
C ILE A 129 -2.83 -5.28 21.78
N GLU A 130 -2.63 -6.56 22.09
CA GLU A 130 -1.30 -7.17 22.16
C GLU A 130 -0.79 -7.55 20.75
N HIS A 131 0.47 -8.02 20.67
CA HIS A 131 1.07 -8.55 19.44
C HIS A 131 1.22 -7.50 18.31
N ARG A 132 1.72 -6.31 18.64
CA ARG A 132 1.96 -5.22 17.69
C ARG A 132 2.83 -5.59 16.49
N TYR A 133 3.67 -6.64 16.61
CA TYR A 133 4.49 -7.14 15.51
C TYR A 133 3.66 -7.60 14.29
N ILE A 134 2.39 -8.00 14.48
CA ILE A 134 1.50 -8.40 13.38
C ILE A 134 1.25 -7.20 12.45
N VAL A 135 0.86 -6.07 13.02
CA VAL A 135 0.59 -4.84 12.23
C VAL A 135 1.87 -4.29 11.62
N LYS A 136 2.98 -4.30 12.39
CA LYS A 136 4.30 -3.92 11.86
C LYS A 136 4.73 -4.80 10.69
N GLY A 137 4.39 -6.10 10.71
CA GLY A 137 4.65 -7.06 9.63
C GLY A 137 3.92 -6.73 8.33
N LEU A 138 2.81 -6.00 8.39
CA LEU A 138 2.11 -5.55 7.18
C LEU A 138 2.92 -4.51 6.39
N ILE A 139 3.84 -3.79 7.03
CA ILE A 139 4.70 -2.81 6.35
C ILE A 139 5.57 -3.49 5.28
N PRO A 140 6.47 -4.44 5.63
CA PRO A 140 7.28 -5.10 4.61
C PRO A 140 6.44 -5.89 3.60
N LEU A 141 5.29 -6.45 3.99
CA LEU A 141 4.37 -7.13 3.07
C LEU A 141 3.76 -6.16 2.05
N GLY A 142 3.27 -5.00 2.50
CA GLY A 142 2.72 -3.99 1.60
C GLY A 142 3.78 -3.43 0.65
N PHE A 143 4.99 -3.17 1.14
CA PHE A 143 6.08 -2.71 0.27
C PHE A 143 6.61 -3.80 -0.66
N ALA A 144 6.54 -5.08 -0.29
CA ALA A 144 6.81 -6.18 -1.21
C ALA A 144 5.78 -6.22 -2.35
N LEU A 145 4.50 -6.03 -2.04
CA LEU A 145 3.45 -5.93 -3.05
C LEU A 145 3.64 -4.71 -3.95
N TYR A 146 4.01 -3.56 -3.37
CA TYR A 146 4.31 -2.34 -4.12
C TYR A 146 5.53 -2.52 -5.04
N PHE A 147 6.55 -3.24 -4.59
CA PHE A 147 7.71 -3.60 -5.41
C PHE A 147 7.28 -4.44 -6.63
N LEU A 148 6.44 -5.47 -6.41
CA LEU A 148 5.91 -6.31 -7.49
C LEU A 148 5.08 -5.49 -8.49
N GLN A 149 4.23 -4.59 -8.01
CA GLN A 149 3.43 -3.73 -8.88
C GLN A 149 4.31 -2.75 -9.68
N SER A 150 5.31 -2.15 -9.05
CA SER A 150 6.29 -1.29 -9.73
C SER A 150 7.08 -2.04 -10.80
N LEU A 151 7.40 -3.32 -10.54
CA LEU A 151 8.02 -4.21 -11.53
C LEU A 151 7.08 -4.47 -12.71
N SER A 152 5.79 -4.74 -12.46
CA SER A 152 4.78 -4.89 -13.51
C SER A 152 4.68 -3.65 -14.39
N GLU A 153 4.61 -2.45 -13.78
CA GLU A 153 4.57 -1.17 -14.50
C GLU A 153 5.84 -0.95 -15.35
N THR A 154 7.00 -1.29 -14.82
CA THR A 154 8.27 -1.21 -15.57
C THR A 154 8.23 -2.12 -16.80
N ILE A 155 7.79 -3.36 -16.65
CA ILE A 155 7.67 -4.32 -17.75
C ILE A 155 6.70 -3.77 -18.82
N LYS A 156 5.51 -3.32 -18.44
CA LYS A 156 4.51 -2.76 -19.37
C LYS A 156 5.06 -1.54 -20.11
N SER A 157 5.69 -0.63 -19.41
CA SER A 157 6.28 0.58 -19.99
C SER A 157 7.41 0.26 -20.98
N CYS A 158 8.27 -0.71 -20.68
CA CYS A 158 9.33 -1.15 -21.58
C CYS A 158 8.78 -1.77 -22.87
N PHE A 159 7.71 -2.57 -22.78
CA PHE A 159 7.06 -3.14 -23.97
C PHE A 159 6.40 -2.06 -24.83
N ALA A 160 5.74 -1.08 -24.24
CA ALA A 160 5.15 0.04 -24.95
C ALA A 160 6.21 0.89 -25.70
N PHE A 161 7.43 1.02 -25.14
CA PHE A 161 8.56 1.65 -25.84
C PHE A 161 9.00 0.89 -27.09
N ARG A 162 9.08 -0.45 -26.98
CA ARG A 162 9.52 -1.29 -28.09
C ARG A 162 8.53 -1.29 -29.24
N SER A 163 7.24 -1.45 -28.94
CA SER A 163 6.19 -1.43 -29.94
C SER A 163 6.10 -0.10 -30.71
N ALA A 164 6.33 1.02 -30.02
CA ALA A 164 6.29 2.34 -30.67
C ALA A 164 7.55 2.62 -31.55
N ARG A 165 8.64 1.88 -31.34
CA ARG A 165 9.86 1.98 -32.15
C ARG A 165 9.74 1.14 -33.43
N ASP A 166 8.99 0.05 -33.37
CA ASP A 166 8.80 -0.86 -34.51
C ASP A 166 7.78 -0.33 -35.53
N VAL A 167 7.05 0.74 -35.21
CA VAL A 167 6.03 1.41 -36.07
C VAL A 167 6.52 2.75 -36.65
N ALA A 168 7.67 3.26 -36.19
CA ALA A 168 8.27 4.54 -36.65
C ALA A 168 9.46 4.29 -37.60
#